data_5f4e25fac11f550dde0ca250dcd0197d
#
_entry.id   5f4e25fac11f550dde0ca250dcd0197d
#
_cell.length_a   1.000
_cell.length_b   1.000
_cell.length_c   1.000
_cell.angle_alpha   90.00
_cell.angle_beta   90.00
_cell.angle_gamma   90.00
#
_symmetry.space_group_name_H-M   'P 1'
#
loop_
_entity.id
_entity.type
_entity.pdbx_description
1 polymer ?
#
loop_
_entity_poly.entity_id
_entity_poly.type
_entity_poly.pdbx_seq_one_letter_code
_entity_poly.pdbx_strand_id
1 'polypeptide(L)'
;MVKSMNTRKAQTALHTLGIMTCPAAGEVPVPEKFYFRKLTLIGKELGLAVFVFFPNRIDWQRRRVVGYAYSAESGRWEKRVFPFPDVVYDRCFYSNRNAYAAYREPIRRLMSTSGIHFLGYGLKGKWNVHQMLMRDERLRPFLPETEQLQEMNDIARWLDGKGELFLKPQGGSHGKGVLRIQKIPDGFGVTGRTARNEPVRGGFRSSSRMLDWVRQFTNGRPYLIQRYLHLNTASGDAFDIRALMQKNSKGLWELTGLAVRQGAPGSVTSNLHGGGHAEEAKPYLGRLYGDAAGGILESVKTLAQRVPEVLEQHHGRLVELGVDIGVDTDGSVWLLEANSKPGRSAFAALPGKQASLSAVRNPMLYAKYVLDTRKGVPARQSASL
;
A
#
# COMPACT_ATOMS: atom_id res chain seq x y z
N MET A 1 -43.95 50.57 10.05
CA MET A 1 -43.94 49.14 9.69
C MET A 1 -42.69 48.82 8.90
N VAL A 2 -41.68 48.30 9.57
CA VAL A 2 -40.41 47.89 8.95
C VAL A 2 -40.42 46.35 8.85
N LYS A 3 -40.53 45.83 7.61
CA LYS A 3 -40.46 44.38 7.32
C LYS A 3 -39.01 43.93 7.54
N SER A 4 -38.80 43.14 8.58
CA SER A 4 -37.59 42.35 8.81
C SER A 4 -37.45 41.31 7.70
N MET A 5 -36.52 41.50 6.76
CA MET A 5 -36.10 40.48 5.81
C MET A 5 -35.15 39.51 6.51
N ASN A 6 -35.69 38.37 6.89
CA ASN A 6 -34.98 37.24 7.44
C ASN A 6 -34.23 36.55 6.28
N THR A 7 -32.99 36.97 5.99
CA THR A 7 -32.09 36.27 5.06
C THR A 7 -31.56 35.00 5.76
N ARG A 8 -32.30 33.88 5.62
CA ARG A 8 -31.72 32.56 5.84
C ARG A 8 -30.59 32.39 4.84
N LYS A 9 -29.34 32.58 5.28
CA LYS A 9 -28.17 32.08 4.56
C LYS A 9 -28.41 30.59 4.30
N ALA A 10 -28.58 30.23 3.03
CA ALA A 10 -28.60 28.84 2.60
C ALA A 10 -27.28 28.20 3.08
N GLN A 11 -27.40 27.32 4.05
CA GLN A 11 -26.29 26.52 4.54
C GLN A 11 -25.91 25.60 3.40
N THR A 12 -24.90 25.96 2.63
CA THR A 12 -24.35 25.13 1.57
C THR A 12 -24.06 23.75 2.16
N ALA A 13 -24.73 22.72 1.66
CA ALA A 13 -24.56 21.35 2.11
C ALA A 13 -23.09 21.00 2.00
N LEU A 14 -22.46 20.67 3.12
CA LEU A 14 -21.06 20.26 3.18
C LEU A 14 -20.89 18.97 2.37
N HIS A 15 -19.93 18.95 1.46
CA HIS A 15 -19.55 17.71 0.78
C HIS A 15 -19.09 16.65 1.77
N THR A 16 -19.47 15.41 1.50
CA THR A 16 -19.22 14.28 2.41
C THR A 16 -18.11 13.38 1.89
N LEU A 17 -17.18 13.01 2.77
CA LEU A 17 -16.17 12.01 2.52
C LEU A 17 -16.35 10.83 3.47
N GLY A 18 -16.60 9.65 2.90
CA GLY A 18 -16.67 8.41 3.66
C GLY A 18 -15.33 7.66 3.61
N ILE A 19 -14.70 7.48 4.76
CA ILE A 19 -13.56 6.56 4.89
C ILE A 19 -14.12 5.15 5.04
N MET A 20 -14.01 4.36 4.00
CA MET A 20 -14.49 2.98 3.98
C MET A 20 -13.42 2.04 4.53
N THR A 21 -13.76 1.25 5.55
CA THR A 21 -12.80 0.32 6.19
C THR A 21 -13.47 -0.95 6.70
N CYS A 22 -12.66 -1.94 7.11
CA CYS A 22 -13.12 -3.10 7.86
C CYS A 22 -13.14 -2.76 9.36
N PRO A 23 -14.12 -3.28 10.14
CA PRO A 23 -14.20 -3.00 11.57
C PRO A 23 -13.03 -3.61 12.34
N ALA A 24 -12.53 -2.90 13.33
CA ALA A 24 -11.63 -3.42 14.34
C ALA A 24 -12.41 -3.97 15.54
N ALA A 25 -11.74 -4.71 16.42
CA ALA A 25 -12.31 -5.14 17.70
C ALA A 25 -12.51 -3.93 18.65
N GLY A 26 -13.48 -4.04 19.55
CA GLY A 26 -13.78 -3.09 20.60
C GLY A 26 -15.08 -2.31 20.40
N GLU A 27 -15.47 -1.52 21.41
CA GLU A 27 -16.71 -0.74 21.47
C GLU A 27 -16.83 0.24 20.30
N VAL A 28 -15.75 0.96 20.01
CA VAL A 28 -15.63 1.82 18.82
C VAL A 28 -14.78 1.08 17.78
N PRO A 29 -15.40 0.38 16.81
CA PRO A 29 -14.70 -0.53 15.89
C PRO A 29 -13.99 0.18 14.73
N VAL A 30 -13.52 1.39 14.93
CA VAL A 30 -12.75 2.18 13.97
C VAL A 30 -11.27 1.76 14.06
N PRO A 31 -10.67 1.19 13.00
CA PRO A 31 -9.23 0.95 12.98
C PRO A 31 -8.47 2.25 12.76
N GLU A 32 -7.15 2.21 12.88
CA GLU A 32 -6.28 3.38 12.61
C GLU A 32 -6.82 4.70 13.23
N LYS A 33 -7.41 4.65 14.45
CA LYS A 33 -8.13 5.77 15.11
C LYS A 33 -7.39 7.10 15.05
N PHE A 34 -6.08 7.10 15.30
CA PHE A 34 -5.25 8.31 15.28
C PHE A 34 -5.13 8.91 13.88
N TYR A 35 -5.00 8.06 12.85
CA TYR A 35 -4.93 8.52 11.47
C TYR A 35 -6.28 9.08 11.01
N PHE A 36 -7.37 8.36 11.21
CA PHE A 36 -8.70 8.80 10.79
C PHE A 36 -9.19 10.03 11.57
N ARG A 37 -8.81 10.17 12.85
CA ARG A 37 -9.02 11.40 13.60
C ARG A 37 -8.37 12.60 12.91
N LYS A 38 -7.10 12.48 12.50
CA LYS A 38 -6.38 13.55 11.78
C LYS A 38 -7.08 13.89 10.46
N LEU A 39 -7.50 12.88 9.69
CA LEU A 39 -8.24 13.08 8.44
C LEU A 39 -9.56 13.83 8.68
N THR A 40 -10.30 13.47 9.74
CA THR A 40 -11.57 14.16 10.09
C THR A 40 -11.34 15.64 10.43
N LEU A 41 -10.30 15.94 11.20
CA LEU A 41 -9.97 17.32 11.57
C LEU A 41 -9.55 18.15 10.35
N ILE A 42 -8.64 17.63 9.51
CA ILE A 42 -8.22 18.30 8.27
C ILE A 42 -9.38 18.43 7.29
N GLY A 43 -10.22 17.41 7.17
CA GLY A 43 -11.43 17.48 6.34
C GLY A 43 -12.34 18.63 6.76
N LYS A 44 -12.57 18.82 8.08
CA LYS A 44 -13.36 19.94 8.63
C LYS A 44 -12.75 21.30 8.24
N GLU A 45 -11.43 21.44 8.33
CA GLU A 45 -10.73 22.67 7.90
C GLU A 45 -10.93 22.96 6.40
N LEU A 46 -11.04 21.91 5.57
CA LEU A 46 -11.27 22.01 4.13
C LEU A 46 -12.76 22.09 3.73
N GLY A 47 -13.67 22.17 4.71
CA GLY A 47 -15.12 22.22 4.46
C GLY A 47 -15.73 20.89 4.04
N LEU A 48 -15.14 19.75 4.48
CA LEU A 48 -15.63 18.40 4.23
C LEU A 48 -16.21 17.79 5.53
N ALA A 49 -17.38 17.15 5.41
CA ALA A 49 -17.91 16.29 6.47
C ALA A 49 -17.33 14.88 6.31
N VAL A 50 -16.38 14.51 7.17
CA VAL A 50 -15.67 13.22 7.11
C VAL A 50 -16.21 12.25 8.13
N PHE A 51 -16.50 11.02 7.71
CA PHE A 51 -16.93 9.94 8.60
C PHE A 51 -16.33 8.59 8.16
N VAL A 52 -16.25 7.64 9.10
CA VAL A 52 -15.79 6.26 8.86
C VAL A 52 -16.99 5.34 8.78
N PHE A 53 -17.03 4.45 7.79
CA PHE A 53 -18.10 3.47 7.65
C PHE A 53 -17.60 2.09 7.21
N PHE A 54 -18.46 1.08 7.34
CA PHE A 54 -18.16 -0.31 6.99
C PHE A 54 -19.08 -0.78 5.86
N PRO A 55 -18.57 -1.47 4.82
CA PRO A 55 -19.34 -1.88 3.65
C PRO A 55 -20.57 -2.72 3.97
N ASN A 56 -20.55 -3.49 5.06
CA ASN A 56 -21.66 -4.34 5.51
C ASN A 56 -22.72 -3.60 6.34
N ARG A 57 -22.60 -2.29 6.51
CA ARG A 57 -23.56 -1.45 7.26
C ARG A 57 -24.21 -0.39 6.40
N ILE A 58 -24.52 -0.74 5.14
CA ILE A 58 -25.15 0.13 4.14
C ILE A 58 -26.63 -0.18 4.06
N ASP A 59 -27.49 0.81 4.31
CA ASP A 59 -28.92 0.76 4.00
C ASP A 59 -29.14 1.25 2.55
N TRP A 60 -29.26 0.30 1.66
CA TRP A 60 -29.39 0.56 0.22
C TRP A 60 -30.73 1.19 -0.16
N GLN A 61 -31.81 0.86 0.59
CA GLN A 61 -33.17 1.39 0.29
C GLN A 61 -33.26 2.87 0.65
N ARG A 62 -32.73 3.24 1.84
CA ARG A 62 -32.75 4.62 2.31
C ARG A 62 -31.53 5.43 1.85
N ARG A 63 -30.60 4.84 1.10
CA ARG A 63 -29.32 5.44 0.67
C ARG A 63 -28.57 6.06 1.85
N ARG A 64 -28.41 5.30 2.93
CA ARG A 64 -27.75 5.72 4.17
C ARG A 64 -26.70 4.71 4.62
N VAL A 65 -25.75 5.19 5.39
CA VAL A 65 -24.72 4.35 6.02
C VAL A 65 -24.66 4.61 7.52
N VAL A 66 -24.50 3.56 8.30
CA VAL A 66 -24.19 3.69 9.73
C VAL A 66 -22.67 3.79 9.85
N GLY A 67 -22.17 4.88 10.43
CA GLY A 67 -20.76 5.16 10.53
C GLY A 67 -20.38 5.87 11.83
N TYR A 68 -19.15 6.35 11.87
CA TYR A 68 -18.56 7.04 13.02
C TYR A 68 -17.92 8.35 12.58
N ALA A 69 -18.28 9.47 13.24
CA ALA A 69 -17.60 10.73 13.10
C ALA A 69 -16.80 11.04 14.37
N TYR A 70 -15.62 11.66 14.23
CA TYR A 70 -14.89 12.17 15.38
C TYR A 70 -15.38 13.58 15.72
N SER A 71 -15.88 13.78 16.94
CA SER A 71 -16.25 15.10 17.46
C SER A 71 -15.02 15.74 18.13
N ALA A 72 -14.60 16.90 17.63
CA ALA A 72 -13.52 17.67 18.24
C ALA A 72 -13.91 18.25 19.61
N GLU A 73 -15.22 18.49 19.83
CA GLU A 73 -15.76 19.06 21.05
C GLU A 73 -15.75 18.06 22.20
N SER A 74 -16.28 16.84 21.96
CA SER A 74 -16.30 15.77 22.96
C SER A 74 -15.00 14.95 23.01
N GLY A 75 -14.12 15.09 22.04
CA GLY A 75 -12.90 14.28 21.91
C GLY A 75 -13.16 12.79 21.61
N ARG A 76 -14.36 12.43 21.13
CA ARG A 76 -14.82 11.04 21.01
C ARG A 76 -15.33 10.71 19.60
N TRP A 77 -15.33 9.42 19.30
CA TRP A 77 -15.97 8.87 18.11
C TRP A 77 -17.46 8.65 18.41
N GLU A 78 -18.33 9.24 17.60
CA GLU A 78 -19.78 9.17 17.74
C GLU A 78 -20.39 8.35 16.60
N LYS A 79 -21.18 7.36 16.96
CA LYS A 79 -21.94 6.56 16.00
C LYS A 79 -23.14 7.36 15.51
N ARG A 80 -23.27 7.51 14.18
CA ARG A 80 -24.36 8.26 13.54
C ARG A 80 -24.79 7.61 12.25
N VAL A 81 -25.92 8.05 11.71
CA VAL A 81 -26.41 7.69 10.37
C VAL A 81 -26.06 8.84 9.42
N PHE A 82 -25.43 8.51 8.29
CA PHE A 82 -25.00 9.47 7.27
C PHE A 82 -25.71 9.17 5.95
N PRO A 83 -25.90 10.17 5.06
CA PRO A 83 -26.24 9.91 3.66
C PRO A 83 -25.09 9.15 2.99
N PHE A 84 -25.33 8.67 1.77
CA PHE A 84 -24.23 8.15 0.95
C PHE A 84 -23.14 9.22 0.78
N PRO A 85 -21.85 8.86 0.89
CA PRO A 85 -20.78 9.81 0.70
C PRO A 85 -20.67 10.27 -0.77
N ASP A 86 -20.35 11.54 -0.99
CA ASP A 86 -20.02 12.04 -2.33
C ASP A 86 -18.71 11.41 -2.82
N VAL A 87 -17.75 11.23 -1.89
CA VAL A 87 -16.44 10.64 -2.16
C VAL A 87 -16.13 9.53 -1.16
N VAL A 88 -15.57 8.42 -1.64
CA VAL A 88 -15.12 7.29 -0.82
C VAL A 88 -13.59 7.20 -0.86
N TYR A 89 -12.98 7.15 0.31
CA TYR A 89 -11.58 6.79 0.50
C TYR A 89 -11.50 5.35 1.02
N ASP A 90 -11.08 4.42 0.15
CA ASP A 90 -10.99 3.00 0.50
C ASP A 90 -9.74 2.69 1.33
N ARG A 91 -9.96 2.32 2.59
CA ARG A 91 -8.97 1.84 3.56
C ARG A 91 -9.33 0.46 4.11
N CYS A 92 -10.03 -0.37 3.34
CA CYS A 92 -10.35 -1.75 3.75
C CYS A 92 -9.10 -2.63 3.69
N PHE A 93 -8.73 -3.19 4.84
CA PHE A 93 -7.74 -4.26 4.96
C PHE A 93 -8.46 -5.55 5.38
N TYR A 94 -8.32 -6.58 4.57
CA TYR A 94 -9.00 -7.87 4.82
C TYR A 94 -8.08 -8.81 5.57
N SER A 95 -8.56 -9.35 6.70
CA SER A 95 -7.80 -10.30 7.51
C SER A 95 -7.61 -11.66 6.84
N ASN A 96 -8.56 -12.04 5.97
CA ASN A 96 -8.56 -13.33 5.27
C ASN A 96 -9.49 -13.29 4.03
N ARG A 97 -9.53 -14.40 3.28
CA ARG A 97 -10.37 -14.56 2.08
C ARG A 97 -11.87 -14.43 2.36
N ASN A 98 -12.34 -14.93 3.51
CA ASN A 98 -13.76 -14.86 3.87
C ASN A 98 -14.19 -13.43 4.15
N ALA A 99 -13.36 -12.65 4.86
CA ALA A 99 -13.58 -11.22 5.07
C ALA A 99 -13.62 -10.47 3.71
N TYR A 100 -12.69 -10.77 2.81
CA TYR A 100 -12.71 -10.19 1.46
C TYR A 100 -14.00 -10.53 0.70
N ALA A 101 -14.41 -11.80 0.71
CA ALA A 101 -15.62 -12.27 0.03
C ALA A 101 -16.90 -11.57 0.56
N ALA A 102 -17.00 -11.41 1.89
CA ALA A 102 -18.14 -10.76 2.54
C ALA A 102 -18.29 -9.28 2.17
N TYR A 103 -17.19 -8.57 1.90
CA TYR A 103 -17.22 -7.15 1.55
C TYR A 103 -17.22 -6.88 0.04
N ARG A 104 -16.89 -7.87 -0.78
CA ARG A 104 -16.75 -7.69 -2.24
C ARG A 104 -18.02 -7.15 -2.89
N GLU A 105 -19.16 -7.74 -2.61
CA GLU A 105 -20.44 -7.35 -3.24
C GLU A 105 -20.91 -5.96 -2.81
N PRO A 106 -20.99 -5.61 -1.51
CA PRO A 106 -21.29 -4.23 -1.09
C PRO A 106 -20.38 -3.18 -1.71
N ILE A 107 -19.07 -3.45 -1.79
CA ILE A 107 -18.11 -2.52 -2.38
C ILE A 107 -18.35 -2.38 -3.88
N ARG A 108 -18.53 -3.47 -4.61
CA ARG A 108 -18.82 -3.45 -6.05
C ARG A 108 -20.09 -2.63 -6.34
N ARG A 109 -21.15 -2.85 -5.57
CA ARG A 109 -22.40 -2.11 -5.66
C ARG A 109 -22.21 -0.61 -5.37
N LEU A 110 -21.38 -0.28 -4.37
CA LEU A 110 -21.07 1.12 -4.05
C LEU A 110 -20.29 1.80 -5.18
N MET A 111 -19.33 1.08 -5.79
CA MET A 111 -18.55 1.56 -6.94
C MET A 111 -19.40 1.85 -8.16
N SER A 112 -20.47 1.09 -8.39
CA SER A 112 -21.42 1.29 -9.50
C SER A 112 -22.56 2.26 -9.18
N THR A 113 -22.64 2.78 -7.94
CA THR A 113 -23.70 3.70 -7.54
C THR A 113 -23.43 5.11 -8.07
N SER A 114 -24.37 5.63 -8.86
CA SER A 114 -24.29 7.00 -9.39
C SER A 114 -24.19 8.05 -8.28
N GLY A 115 -23.34 9.04 -8.49
CA GLY A 115 -23.08 10.14 -7.56
C GLY A 115 -22.01 9.84 -6.51
N ILE A 116 -21.58 8.58 -6.36
CA ILE A 116 -20.48 8.20 -5.45
C ILE A 116 -19.17 8.07 -6.24
N HIS A 117 -18.09 8.56 -5.67
CA HIS A 117 -16.82 8.48 -6.32
C HIS A 117 -15.72 7.99 -5.39
N PHE A 118 -14.94 7.04 -5.87
CA PHE A 118 -13.78 6.55 -5.17
C PHE A 118 -12.57 7.44 -5.48
N LEU A 119 -11.84 7.84 -4.45
CA LEU A 119 -10.56 8.56 -4.62
C LEU A 119 -9.56 7.72 -5.39
N GLY A 120 -9.55 6.42 -5.15
CA GLY A 120 -8.72 5.45 -5.83
C GLY A 120 -9.20 4.03 -5.56
N TYR A 121 -8.75 3.11 -6.38
CA TYR A 121 -9.07 1.68 -6.26
C TYR A 121 -7.89 0.91 -5.69
N GLY A 122 -8.16 -0.18 -4.96
CA GLY A 122 -7.12 -1.06 -4.46
C GLY A 122 -6.40 -1.79 -5.60
N LEU A 123 -5.07 -1.85 -5.56
CA LEU A 123 -4.28 -2.60 -6.53
C LEU A 123 -4.64 -4.09 -6.48
N LYS A 124 -4.55 -4.74 -7.64
CA LYS A 124 -4.65 -6.20 -7.78
C LYS A 124 -3.42 -6.90 -7.18
N GLY A 125 -3.38 -8.23 -7.21
CA GLY A 125 -2.25 -9.01 -6.68
C GLY A 125 -0.91 -8.67 -7.33
N LYS A 126 0.18 -9.06 -6.68
CA LYS A 126 1.58 -8.73 -7.06
C LYS A 126 1.91 -9.07 -8.51
N TRP A 127 1.40 -10.19 -9.03
CA TRP A 127 1.62 -10.58 -10.44
C TRP A 127 0.98 -9.60 -11.42
N ASN A 128 -0.27 -9.21 -11.18
CA ASN A 128 -0.94 -8.22 -12.05
C ASN A 128 -0.23 -6.86 -12.03
N VAL A 129 0.25 -6.43 -10.85
CA VAL A 129 1.03 -5.20 -10.71
C VAL A 129 2.33 -5.31 -11.51
N HIS A 130 3.06 -6.43 -11.36
CA HIS A 130 4.29 -6.70 -12.13
C HIS A 130 4.04 -6.64 -13.65
N GLN A 131 2.97 -7.30 -14.12
CA GLN A 131 2.63 -7.28 -15.55
C GLN A 131 2.29 -5.87 -16.08
N MET A 132 1.61 -5.04 -15.29
CA MET A 132 1.35 -3.65 -15.67
C MET A 132 2.64 -2.84 -15.78
N LEU A 133 3.55 -2.99 -14.83
CA LEU A 133 4.83 -2.27 -14.80
C LEU A 133 5.78 -2.73 -15.91
N MET A 134 5.78 -4.02 -16.26
CA MET A 134 6.56 -4.56 -17.38
C MET A 134 6.17 -4.00 -18.77
N ARG A 135 5.03 -3.32 -18.89
CA ARG A 135 4.61 -2.66 -20.13
C ARG A 135 5.38 -1.37 -20.41
N ASP A 136 5.97 -0.77 -19.38
CA ASP A 136 6.78 0.45 -19.52
C ASP A 136 8.26 0.09 -19.66
N GLU A 137 8.87 0.44 -20.80
CA GLU A 137 10.26 0.13 -21.11
C GLU A 137 11.26 0.77 -20.14
N ARG A 138 10.90 1.93 -19.60
CA ARG A 138 11.75 2.66 -18.64
C ARG A 138 11.74 2.01 -17.26
N LEU A 139 10.68 1.26 -16.92
CA LEU A 139 10.60 0.53 -15.64
C LEU A 139 11.20 -0.86 -15.70
N ARG A 140 11.25 -1.49 -16.88
CA ARG A 140 11.78 -2.87 -17.03
C ARG A 140 13.15 -3.10 -16.40
N PRO A 141 14.15 -2.20 -16.55
CA PRO A 141 15.47 -2.41 -15.96
C PRO A 141 15.47 -2.45 -14.43
N PHE A 142 14.46 -1.85 -13.79
CA PHE A 142 14.31 -1.80 -12.33
C PHE A 142 13.45 -2.95 -11.77
N LEU A 143 12.89 -3.79 -12.64
CA LEU A 143 12.04 -4.91 -12.22
C LEU A 143 12.89 -6.19 -12.14
N PRO A 144 13.00 -6.81 -10.97
CA PRO A 144 13.69 -8.09 -10.87
C PRO A 144 12.94 -9.14 -11.69
N GLU A 145 13.70 -9.99 -12.38
CA GLU A 145 13.14 -11.12 -13.15
C GLU A 145 12.18 -11.89 -12.25
N THR A 146 10.95 -12.08 -12.73
CA THR A 146 9.85 -12.66 -11.94
C THR A 146 8.96 -13.50 -12.81
N GLU A 147 8.57 -14.68 -12.34
CA GLU A 147 7.56 -15.52 -12.96
C GLU A 147 6.60 -16.13 -11.91
N GLN A 148 5.49 -16.69 -12.39
CA GLN A 148 4.59 -17.44 -11.52
C GLN A 148 5.14 -18.84 -11.31
N LEU A 149 5.14 -19.34 -10.07
CA LEU A 149 5.40 -20.73 -9.76
C LEU A 149 4.22 -21.57 -10.27
N GLN A 150 4.40 -22.28 -11.38
CA GLN A 150 3.41 -23.19 -11.94
C GLN A 150 3.64 -24.61 -11.40
N GLU A 151 4.90 -25.08 -11.46
CA GLU A 151 5.31 -26.40 -11.06
C GLU A 151 6.53 -26.35 -10.13
N MET A 152 6.69 -27.35 -9.27
CA MET A 152 7.87 -27.40 -8.38
C MET A 152 9.18 -27.46 -9.18
N ASN A 153 9.15 -28.01 -10.38
CA ASN A 153 10.31 -28.09 -11.26
C ASN A 153 10.80 -26.71 -11.76
N ASP A 154 9.95 -25.69 -11.75
CA ASP A 154 10.38 -24.31 -12.03
C ASP A 154 11.46 -23.84 -11.05
N ILE A 155 11.36 -24.25 -9.79
CA ILE A 155 12.36 -23.96 -8.76
C ILE A 155 13.71 -24.57 -9.10
N ALA A 156 13.70 -25.85 -9.55
CA ALA A 156 14.94 -26.52 -9.96
C ALA A 156 15.59 -25.81 -11.16
N ARG A 157 14.81 -25.48 -12.18
CA ARG A 157 15.26 -24.73 -13.36
C ARG A 157 15.89 -23.38 -12.99
N TRP A 158 15.27 -22.63 -12.08
CA TRP A 158 15.81 -21.36 -11.59
C TRP A 158 17.12 -21.53 -10.84
N LEU A 159 17.21 -22.54 -9.95
CA LEU A 159 18.42 -22.85 -9.21
C LEU A 159 19.57 -23.30 -10.13
N ASP A 160 19.25 -24.04 -11.21
CA ASP A 160 20.25 -24.47 -12.19
C ASP A 160 20.82 -23.27 -12.96
N GLY A 161 19.98 -22.33 -13.35
CA GLY A 161 20.39 -21.15 -14.10
C GLY A 161 20.99 -20.01 -13.26
N LYS A 162 20.53 -19.82 -12.02
CA LYS A 162 20.84 -18.64 -11.20
C LYS A 162 21.57 -18.95 -9.89
N GLY A 163 21.57 -20.20 -9.43
CA GLY A 163 22.11 -20.60 -8.13
C GLY A 163 21.27 -20.27 -6.93
N GLU A 164 20.42 -19.23 -7.00
CA GLU A 164 19.53 -18.82 -5.92
C GLU A 164 18.27 -18.15 -6.45
N LEU A 165 17.22 -18.12 -5.62
CA LEU A 165 15.95 -17.49 -5.94
C LEU A 165 15.20 -17.01 -4.68
N PHE A 166 14.19 -16.17 -4.91
CA PHE A 166 13.25 -15.71 -3.88
C PHE A 166 11.83 -16.15 -4.21
N LEU A 167 11.17 -16.83 -3.28
CA LEU A 167 9.76 -17.20 -3.37
C LEU A 167 8.92 -16.25 -2.52
N LYS A 168 7.87 -15.67 -3.11
CA LYS A 168 6.91 -14.84 -2.39
C LYS A 168 5.47 -15.16 -2.79
N PRO A 169 4.50 -15.17 -1.83
CA PRO A 169 3.10 -15.40 -2.17
C PRO A 169 2.57 -14.25 -3.04
N GLN A 170 1.72 -14.55 -4.03
CA GLN A 170 1.08 -13.53 -4.88
C GLN A 170 0.19 -12.58 -4.09
N GLY A 171 -0.44 -13.07 -3.02
CA GLY A 171 -1.22 -12.27 -2.07
C GLY A 171 -0.56 -12.20 -0.71
N GLY A 172 -0.94 -11.22 0.10
CA GLY A 172 -0.37 -11.01 1.43
C GLY A 172 0.64 -9.85 1.48
N SER A 173 1.07 -9.52 2.70
CA SER A 173 1.91 -8.35 3.01
C SER A 173 2.88 -8.68 4.15
N HIS A 174 3.77 -7.74 4.47
CA HIS A 174 4.70 -7.80 5.61
C HIS A 174 5.75 -8.92 5.52
N GLY A 175 6.13 -9.37 4.33
CA GLY A 175 7.17 -10.40 4.16
C GLY A 175 6.81 -11.78 4.75
N LYS A 176 5.53 -12.09 4.93
CA LYS A 176 5.07 -13.38 5.43
C LYS A 176 5.04 -14.42 4.33
N GLY A 177 5.46 -15.65 4.64
CA GLY A 177 5.44 -16.76 3.71
C GLY A 177 6.49 -16.65 2.61
N VAL A 178 7.62 -15.97 2.84
CA VAL A 178 8.70 -15.80 1.87
C VAL A 178 9.85 -16.76 2.13
N LEU A 179 10.53 -17.20 1.07
CA LEU A 179 11.73 -18.04 1.15
C LEU A 179 12.80 -17.53 0.20
N ARG A 180 14.03 -17.52 0.65
CA ARG A 180 15.23 -17.61 -0.19
C ARG A 180 15.62 -19.07 -0.29
N ILE A 181 15.90 -19.55 -1.49
CA ILE A 181 16.46 -20.88 -1.76
C ILE A 181 17.74 -20.66 -2.52
N GLN A 182 18.82 -21.33 -2.11
CA GLN A 182 20.13 -21.22 -2.75
C GLN A 182 20.82 -22.58 -2.86
N LYS A 183 21.61 -22.78 -3.91
CA LYS A 183 22.58 -23.87 -3.98
C LYS A 183 23.70 -23.61 -3.00
N ILE A 184 24.11 -24.64 -2.26
CA ILE A 184 25.26 -24.65 -1.37
C ILE A 184 26.12 -25.86 -1.70
N PRO A 185 27.41 -25.95 -1.30
CA PRO A 185 28.29 -27.06 -1.68
C PRO A 185 27.70 -28.46 -1.46
N ASP A 186 26.99 -28.66 -0.35
CA ASP A 186 26.42 -29.95 0.03
C ASP A 186 24.90 -30.06 -0.24
N GLY A 187 24.36 -29.30 -1.19
CA GLY A 187 22.94 -29.35 -1.54
C GLY A 187 22.24 -27.99 -1.65
N PHE A 188 21.21 -27.77 -0.85
CA PHE A 188 20.36 -26.58 -0.92
C PHE A 188 20.12 -25.99 0.46
N GLY A 189 20.25 -24.67 0.58
CA GLY A 189 19.90 -23.92 1.77
C GLY A 189 18.59 -23.17 1.60
N VAL A 190 17.73 -23.15 2.62
CA VAL A 190 16.51 -22.35 2.64
C VAL A 190 16.50 -21.44 3.86
N THR A 191 16.13 -20.17 3.65
CA THR A 191 15.92 -19.20 4.72
C THR A 191 14.67 -18.36 4.40
N GLY A 192 13.94 -17.94 5.41
CA GLY A 192 12.74 -17.14 5.18
C GLY A 192 11.85 -16.96 6.37
N ARG A 193 10.55 -16.80 6.13
CA ARG A 193 9.52 -16.63 7.15
C ARG A 193 8.25 -17.39 6.80
N THR A 194 7.63 -18.03 7.80
CA THR A 194 6.35 -18.70 7.65
C THR A 194 5.19 -17.69 7.40
N ALA A 195 4.01 -18.22 7.11
CA ALA A 195 2.79 -17.41 7.05
C ALA A 195 2.43 -16.74 8.39
N ARG A 196 2.96 -17.24 9.52
CA ARG A 196 2.82 -16.66 10.87
C ARG A 196 3.92 -15.66 11.21
N ASN A 197 4.82 -15.39 10.23
CA ASN A 197 5.98 -14.52 10.41
C ASN A 197 7.10 -15.10 11.29
N GLU A 198 7.12 -16.41 11.51
CA GLU A 198 8.17 -17.10 12.24
C GLU A 198 9.37 -17.33 11.31
N PRO A 199 10.62 -17.20 11.80
CA PRO A 199 11.81 -17.46 10.99
C PRO A 199 11.88 -18.95 10.58
N VAL A 200 12.37 -19.18 9.36
CA VAL A 200 12.60 -20.51 8.80
C VAL A 200 14.04 -20.60 8.32
N ARG A 201 14.71 -21.68 8.68
CA ARG A 201 16.03 -22.06 8.16
C ARG A 201 16.10 -23.59 8.01
N GLY A 202 16.63 -24.06 6.89
CA GLY A 202 16.80 -25.49 6.64
C GLY A 202 17.88 -25.77 5.60
N GLY A 203 18.37 -27.01 5.59
CA GLY A 203 19.30 -27.54 4.59
C GLY A 203 18.83 -28.86 4.05
N PHE A 204 19.05 -29.11 2.76
CA PHE A 204 18.65 -30.32 2.04
C PHE A 204 19.76 -30.83 1.15
N ARG A 205 20.12 -32.10 1.26
CA ARG A 205 21.12 -32.73 0.41
C ARG A 205 20.59 -33.07 -0.99
N SER A 206 19.28 -33.25 -1.14
CA SER A 206 18.70 -33.60 -2.45
C SER A 206 17.63 -32.58 -2.87
N SER A 207 17.56 -32.31 -4.18
CA SER A 207 16.58 -31.45 -4.79
C SER A 207 15.15 -31.94 -4.55
N SER A 208 14.90 -33.27 -4.65
CA SER A 208 13.56 -33.83 -4.44
C SER A 208 13.04 -33.55 -3.03
N ARG A 209 13.84 -33.76 -1.98
CA ARG A 209 13.43 -33.48 -0.58
C ARG A 209 13.19 -31.98 -0.35
N MET A 210 14.01 -31.12 -0.95
CA MET A 210 13.82 -29.68 -0.88
C MET A 210 12.51 -29.27 -1.57
N LEU A 211 12.24 -29.77 -2.79
CA LEU A 211 11.00 -29.46 -3.51
C LEU A 211 9.75 -29.98 -2.79
N ASP A 212 9.77 -31.16 -2.20
CA ASP A 212 8.67 -31.70 -1.40
C ASP A 212 8.39 -30.83 -0.18
N TRP A 213 9.44 -30.37 0.50
CA TRP A 213 9.31 -29.46 1.62
C TRP A 213 8.73 -28.11 1.18
N VAL A 214 9.19 -27.53 0.07
CA VAL A 214 8.64 -26.29 -0.49
C VAL A 214 7.18 -26.44 -0.89
N ARG A 215 6.77 -27.60 -1.45
CA ARG A 215 5.37 -27.91 -1.76
C ARG A 215 4.49 -27.86 -0.51
N GLN A 216 4.96 -28.45 0.61
CA GLN A 216 4.27 -28.38 1.90
C GLN A 216 4.23 -26.95 2.45
N PHE A 217 5.33 -26.20 2.35
CA PHE A 217 5.43 -24.81 2.80
C PHE A 217 4.46 -23.90 2.04
N THR A 218 4.38 -24.01 0.73
CA THR A 218 3.48 -23.21 -0.11
C THR A 218 2.02 -23.59 0.10
N ASN A 219 1.75 -24.85 0.45
CA ASN A 219 0.42 -25.39 0.78
C ASN A 219 -0.65 -24.99 -0.25
N GLY A 220 -0.36 -25.20 -1.56
CA GLY A 220 -1.27 -24.90 -2.66
C GLY A 220 -1.59 -23.41 -2.90
N ARG A 221 -0.94 -22.49 -2.19
CA ARG A 221 -1.10 -21.07 -2.43
C ARG A 221 -0.31 -20.63 -3.66
N PRO A 222 -0.83 -19.69 -4.48
CA PRO A 222 -0.08 -19.13 -5.59
C PRO A 222 1.17 -18.37 -5.12
N TYR A 223 2.31 -18.67 -5.72
CA TYR A 223 3.60 -18.04 -5.45
C TYR A 223 4.21 -17.43 -6.72
N LEU A 224 5.12 -16.50 -6.51
CA LEU A 224 6.04 -15.97 -7.52
C LEU A 224 7.45 -16.46 -7.21
N ILE A 225 8.18 -16.82 -8.28
CA ILE A 225 9.63 -16.98 -8.25
C ILE A 225 10.22 -15.65 -8.72
N GLN A 226 11.22 -15.17 -8.03
CA GLN A 226 11.89 -13.91 -8.35
C GLN A 226 13.40 -14.06 -8.16
N ARG A 227 14.19 -13.34 -8.97
CA ARG A 227 15.62 -13.18 -8.74
C ARG A 227 15.84 -12.73 -7.29
N TYR A 228 16.73 -13.39 -6.57
CA TYR A 228 17.16 -12.92 -5.26
C TYR A 228 17.98 -11.65 -5.41
N LEU A 229 17.75 -10.67 -4.55
CA LEU A 229 18.46 -9.40 -4.52
C LEU A 229 19.24 -9.29 -3.20
N HIS A 230 20.49 -8.88 -3.26
CA HIS A 230 21.35 -8.71 -2.08
C HIS A 230 21.13 -7.33 -1.46
N LEU A 231 20.01 -7.14 -0.80
CA LEU A 231 19.56 -5.87 -0.21
C LEU A 231 20.01 -5.69 1.24
N ASN A 232 21.21 -6.14 1.56
CA ASN A 232 21.74 -6.09 2.92
C ASN A 232 22.89 -5.08 3.01
N THR A 233 23.02 -4.45 4.18
CA THR A 233 24.22 -3.69 4.54
C THR A 233 25.43 -4.61 4.70
N ALA A 234 26.62 -4.04 4.83
CA ALA A 234 27.84 -4.81 5.13
C ALA A 234 27.74 -5.58 6.46
N SER A 235 26.92 -5.11 7.42
CA SER A 235 26.60 -5.82 8.66
C SER A 235 25.57 -6.96 8.49
N GLY A 236 25.03 -7.15 7.27
CA GLY A 236 24.04 -8.18 6.97
C GLY A 236 22.59 -7.78 7.24
N ASP A 237 22.32 -6.54 7.62
CA ASP A 237 20.97 -6.06 7.94
C ASP A 237 20.20 -5.73 6.66
N ALA A 238 19.01 -6.31 6.53
CA ALA A 238 18.15 -6.04 5.39
C ALA A 238 17.54 -4.63 5.47
N PHE A 239 17.57 -3.88 4.36
CA PHE A 239 16.91 -2.59 4.27
C PHE A 239 16.17 -2.40 2.94
N ASP A 240 15.25 -1.46 2.92
CA ASP A 240 14.61 -0.93 1.71
C ASP A 240 14.28 0.55 1.87
N ILE A 241 13.89 1.19 0.77
CA ILE A 241 13.42 2.57 0.75
C ILE A 241 11.93 2.58 0.47
N ARG A 242 11.13 3.10 1.41
CA ARG A 242 9.73 3.39 1.24
C ARG A 242 9.57 4.79 0.65
N ALA A 243 9.13 4.88 -0.60
CA ALA A 243 8.63 6.12 -1.18
C ALA A 243 7.11 6.22 -0.99
N LEU A 244 6.63 7.32 -0.45
CA LEU A 244 5.21 7.63 -0.38
C LEU A 244 4.85 8.59 -1.52
N MET A 245 4.13 8.09 -2.49
CA MET A 245 3.58 8.86 -3.60
C MET A 245 2.12 9.16 -3.32
N GLN A 246 1.71 10.43 -3.40
CA GLN A 246 0.32 10.84 -3.19
C GLN A 246 -0.12 11.87 -4.22
N LYS A 247 -1.42 11.91 -4.51
CA LYS A 247 -1.99 13.01 -5.29
C LYS A 247 -2.16 14.25 -4.42
N ASN A 248 -1.74 15.39 -4.96
CA ASN A 248 -1.82 16.69 -4.30
C ASN A 248 -3.15 17.41 -4.58
N SER A 249 -3.26 18.67 -4.16
CA SER A 249 -4.43 19.55 -4.36
C SER A 249 -4.77 19.85 -5.82
N LYS A 250 -3.90 19.50 -6.77
CA LYS A 250 -4.10 19.66 -8.21
C LYS A 250 -4.37 18.33 -8.92
N GLY A 251 -4.48 17.22 -8.17
CA GLY A 251 -4.64 15.88 -8.72
C GLY A 251 -3.39 15.30 -9.37
N LEU A 252 -2.22 15.90 -9.16
CA LEU A 252 -0.93 15.47 -9.69
C LEU A 252 -0.20 14.61 -8.68
N TRP A 253 0.58 13.62 -9.18
CA TRP A 253 1.43 12.79 -8.35
C TRP A 253 2.60 13.60 -7.78
N GLU A 254 2.85 13.39 -6.50
CA GLU A 254 3.87 14.08 -5.72
C GLU A 254 4.58 13.09 -4.80
N LEU A 255 5.91 13.19 -4.71
CA LEU A 255 6.70 12.45 -3.73
C LEU A 255 6.56 13.11 -2.35
N THR A 256 5.70 12.54 -1.51
CA THR A 256 5.42 13.05 -0.17
C THR A 256 6.58 12.82 0.79
N GLY A 257 7.31 11.72 0.62
CA GLY A 257 8.49 11.42 1.45
C GLY A 257 9.20 10.13 1.07
N LEU A 258 10.47 10.07 1.46
CA LEU A 258 11.34 8.88 1.38
C LEU A 258 11.79 8.51 2.79
N ALA A 259 11.68 7.24 3.14
CA ALA A 259 12.18 6.69 4.40
C ALA A 259 12.90 5.37 4.14
N VAL A 260 14.11 5.24 4.61
CA VAL A 260 14.76 3.93 4.70
C VAL A 260 14.11 3.16 5.84
N ARG A 261 13.82 1.90 5.60
CA ARG A 261 13.40 0.94 6.63
C ARG A 261 14.51 -0.09 6.76
N GLN A 262 15.10 -0.19 7.93
CA GLN A 262 16.10 -1.21 8.25
C GLN A 262 15.43 -2.22 9.19
N GLY A 263 15.54 -3.51 8.85
CA GLY A 263 15.03 -4.60 9.67
C GLY A 263 15.86 -4.77 10.95
N ALA A 264 15.35 -5.54 11.89
CA ALA A 264 16.14 -5.96 13.06
C ALA A 264 17.37 -6.76 12.61
N PRO A 265 18.48 -6.74 13.37
CA PRO A 265 19.69 -7.49 13.05
C PRO A 265 19.41 -8.95 12.72
N GLY A 266 19.98 -9.44 11.61
CA GLY A 266 19.78 -10.82 11.12
C GLY A 266 18.40 -11.10 10.52
N SER A 267 17.55 -10.09 10.33
CA SER A 267 16.27 -10.25 9.63
C SER A 267 16.47 -10.34 8.12
N VAL A 268 15.75 -11.24 7.47
CA VAL A 268 15.71 -11.34 6.00
C VAL A 268 14.75 -10.32 5.34
N THR A 269 14.13 -9.45 6.13
CA THR A 269 13.17 -8.43 5.66
C THR A 269 13.36 -7.12 6.41
N SER A 270 13.14 -6.00 5.73
CA SER A 270 13.21 -4.62 6.22
C SER A 270 12.00 -4.15 7.05
N ASN A 271 11.16 -5.07 7.53
CA ASN A 271 9.90 -4.72 8.20
C ASN A 271 10.09 -4.08 9.58
N LEU A 272 9.52 -2.89 9.77
CA LEU A 272 9.53 -2.16 11.04
C LEU A 272 8.78 -2.87 12.19
N HIS A 273 7.78 -3.69 11.86
CA HIS A 273 6.98 -4.43 12.87
C HIS A 273 7.75 -5.51 13.63
N GLY A 274 8.99 -5.80 13.23
CA GLY A 274 9.87 -6.78 13.88
C GLY A 274 11.01 -6.17 14.68
N GLY A 275 10.91 -4.89 15.09
CA GLY A 275 11.99 -4.21 15.82
C GLY A 275 12.94 -3.40 14.92
N GLY A 276 12.58 -3.22 13.66
CA GLY A 276 13.33 -2.36 12.73
C GLY A 276 13.12 -0.87 13.03
N HIS A 277 13.94 -0.02 12.42
CA HIS A 277 13.86 1.43 12.55
C HIS A 277 13.78 2.12 11.17
N ALA A 278 13.44 3.41 11.17
CA ALA A 278 13.37 4.21 9.95
C ALA A 278 14.34 5.40 10.05
N GLU A 279 15.01 5.69 8.92
CA GLU A 279 15.95 6.80 8.78
C GLU A 279 15.68 7.59 7.49
N GLU A 280 16.26 8.79 7.41
CA GLU A 280 16.24 9.60 6.19
C GLU A 280 17.11 8.96 5.10
N ALA A 281 16.58 8.90 3.86
CA ALA A 281 17.24 8.19 2.76
C ALA A 281 18.59 8.81 2.37
N LYS A 282 18.72 10.15 2.32
CA LYS A 282 19.94 10.81 1.87
C LYS A 282 21.16 10.52 2.77
N PRO A 283 21.10 10.74 4.09
CA PRO A 283 22.25 10.42 4.96
C PRO A 283 22.52 8.92 5.04
N TYR A 284 21.49 8.07 5.00
CA TYR A 284 21.65 6.62 5.03
C TYR A 284 22.42 6.11 3.81
N LEU A 285 21.99 6.50 2.60
CA LEU A 285 22.68 6.13 1.37
C LEU A 285 24.09 6.69 1.31
N GLY A 286 24.33 7.91 1.82
CA GLY A 286 25.65 8.50 1.91
C GLY A 286 26.65 7.65 2.73
N ARG A 287 26.17 7.07 3.84
CA ARG A 287 27.01 6.16 4.66
C ARG A 287 27.34 4.84 3.97
N LEU A 288 26.41 4.32 3.14
CA LEU A 288 26.59 3.01 2.49
C LEU A 288 27.31 3.08 1.15
N TYR A 289 27.06 4.13 0.35
CA TYR A 289 27.49 4.19 -1.05
C TYR A 289 28.40 5.39 -1.36
N GLY A 290 28.76 6.22 -0.36
CA GLY A 290 29.66 7.35 -0.57
C GLY A 290 29.25 8.26 -1.72
N ASP A 291 30.15 8.50 -2.66
CA ASP A 291 29.93 9.40 -3.81
C ASP A 291 28.81 8.93 -4.75
N ALA A 292 28.53 7.63 -4.81
CA ALA A 292 27.43 7.08 -5.64
C ALA A 292 26.04 7.39 -5.07
N ALA A 293 25.92 7.76 -3.79
CA ALA A 293 24.63 7.96 -3.11
C ALA A 293 23.72 8.99 -3.79
N GLY A 294 24.30 10.04 -4.39
CA GLY A 294 23.55 11.08 -5.11
C GLY A 294 22.82 10.51 -6.32
N GLY A 295 23.49 9.75 -7.16
CA GLY A 295 22.93 9.09 -8.34
C GLY A 295 21.88 8.03 -7.99
N ILE A 296 22.13 7.24 -6.93
CA ILE A 296 21.20 6.26 -6.41
C ILE A 296 19.90 6.95 -5.95
N LEU A 297 20.01 8.03 -5.17
CA LEU A 297 18.86 8.77 -4.68
C LEU A 297 17.99 9.35 -5.82
N GLU A 298 18.60 9.88 -6.87
CA GLU A 298 17.88 10.38 -8.05
C GLU A 298 17.21 9.24 -8.83
N SER A 299 17.86 8.09 -8.96
CA SER A 299 17.26 6.89 -9.55
C SER A 299 16.04 6.42 -8.74
N VAL A 300 16.13 6.41 -7.41
CA VAL A 300 15.03 6.08 -6.50
C VAL A 300 13.86 7.04 -6.70
N LYS A 301 14.10 8.35 -6.77
CA LYS A 301 13.05 9.36 -6.99
C LYS A 301 12.38 9.21 -8.36
N THR A 302 13.18 9.04 -9.40
CA THR A 302 12.70 8.85 -10.79
C THR A 302 11.81 7.59 -10.89
N LEU A 303 12.27 6.48 -10.31
CA LEU A 303 11.50 5.25 -10.23
C LEU A 303 10.19 5.45 -9.46
N ALA A 304 10.25 6.08 -8.28
CA ALA A 304 9.08 6.34 -7.46
C ALA A 304 8.03 7.20 -8.16
N GLN A 305 8.44 8.21 -8.92
CA GLN A 305 7.55 9.08 -9.69
C GLN A 305 6.91 8.35 -10.88
N ARG A 306 7.64 7.49 -11.57
CA ARG A 306 7.14 6.80 -12.76
C ARG A 306 6.12 5.69 -12.43
N VAL A 307 6.31 4.97 -11.34
CA VAL A 307 5.46 3.82 -10.94
C VAL A 307 3.97 4.19 -10.85
N PRO A 308 3.54 5.24 -10.15
CA PRO A 308 2.11 5.58 -10.05
C PRO A 308 1.49 5.98 -11.38
N GLU A 309 2.22 6.64 -12.27
CA GLU A 309 1.73 7.02 -13.61
C GLU A 309 1.39 5.79 -14.44
N VAL A 310 2.32 4.82 -14.51
CA VAL A 310 2.14 3.57 -15.25
C VAL A 310 1.02 2.73 -14.66
N LEU A 311 0.98 2.61 -13.33
CA LEU A 311 -0.08 1.85 -12.67
C LEU A 311 -1.45 2.50 -12.89
N GLU A 312 -1.58 3.82 -12.77
CA GLU A 312 -2.86 4.50 -12.99
C GLU A 312 -3.36 4.36 -14.44
N GLN A 313 -2.44 4.37 -15.42
CA GLN A 313 -2.77 4.16 -16.84
C GLN A 313 -3.41 2.78 -17.09
N HIS A 314 -2.95 1.74 -16.42
CA HIS A 314 -3.37 0.36 -16.67
C HIS A 314 -4.37 -0.20 -15.64
N HIS A 315 -4.43 0.37 -14.45
CA HIS A 315 -5.30 -0.07 -13.36
C HIS A 315 -6.54 0.80 -13.20
N GLY A 316 -6.42 2.07 -13.51
CA GLY A 316 -7.39 3.11 -13.21
C GLY A 316 -7.00 3.95 -11.99
N ARG A 317 -7.90 4.82 -11.56
CA ARG A 317 -7.63 5.85 -10.55
C ARG A 317 -7.00 5.31 -9.28
N LEU A 318 -5.92 5.98 -8.85
CA LEU A 318 -5.24 5.77 -7.59
C LEU A 318 -5.18 7.10 -6.80
N VAL A 319 -5.03 7.03 -5.48
CA VAL A 319 -4.92 8.22 -4.61
C VAL A 319 -3.53 8.33 -4.00
N GLU A 320 -2.95 7.20 -3.67
CA GLU A 320 -1.63 7.11 -3.05
C GLU A 320 -1.00 5.74 -3.31
N LEU A 321 0.31 5.70 -3.25
CA LEU A 321 1.10 4.47 -3.34
C LEU A 321 2.27 4.51 -2.36
N GLY A 322 2.49 3.40 -1.68
CA GLY A 322 3.78 3.10 -1.06
C GLY A 322 4.59 2.28 -2.06
N VAL A 323 5.67 2.85 -2.56
CA VAL A 323 6.59 2.18 -3.47
C VAL A 323 7.79 1.70 -2.66
N ASP A 324 8.02 0.38 -2.63
CA ASP A 324 9.13 -0.24 -1.92
C ASP A 324 10.25 -0.47 -2.91
N ILE A 325 11.41 0.11 -2.64
CA ILE A 325 12.57 0.15 -3.53
C ILE A 325 13.77 -0.43 -2.79
N GLY A 326 14.42 -1.42 -3.39
CA GLY A 326 15.68 -1.98 -2.92
C GLY A 326 16.86 -1.29 -3.58
N VAL A 327 17.98 -1.25 -2.87
CA VAL A 327 19.28 -0.90 -3.44
C VAL A 327 20.22 -2.05 -3.17
N ASP A 328 20.74 -2.66 -4.21
CA ASP A 328 21.66 -3.79 -4.12
C ASP A 328 23.06 -3.33 -3.66
N THR A 329 23.90 -4.26 -3.26
CA THR A 329 25.27 -3.98 -2.77
C THR A 329 26.15 -3.26 -3.80
N ASP A 330 25.86 -3.39 -5.09
CA ASP A 330 26.52 -2.69 -6.19
C ASP A 330 25.92 -1.30 -6.51
N GLY A 331 24.87 -0.88 -5.78
CA GLY A 331 24.14 0.37 -6.01
C GLY A 331 23.00 0.27 -7.01
N SER A 332 22.73 -0.90 -7.58
CA SER A 332 21.60 -1.13 -8.48
C SER A 332 20.27 -0.93 -7.76
N VAL A 333 19.35 -0.17 -8.38
CA VAL A 333 18.04 0.16 -7.82
C VAL A 333 16.97 -0.80 -8.35
N TRP A 334 16.16 -1.35 -7.45
CA TRP A 334 15.15 -2.35 -7.77
C TRP A 334 13.77 -1.99 -7.21
N LEU A 335 12.73 -2.13 -8.01
CA LEU A 335 11.34 -2.04 -7.55
C LEU A 335 10.92 -3.36 -6.91
N LEU A 336 10.64 -3.36 -5.62
CA LEU A 336 10.24 -4.55 -4.86
C LEU A 336 8.74 -4.76 -4.85
N GLU A 337 7.98 -3.70 -4.57
CA GLU A 337 6.52 -3.74 -4.44
C GLU A 337 5.89 -2.34 -4.56
N ALA A 338 4.63 -2.29 -5.00
CA ALA A 338 3.79 -1.10 -4.94
C ALA A 338 2.48 -1.42 -4.21
N ASN A 339 2.12 -0.59 -3.21
CA ASN A 339 0.98 -0.78 -2.32
C ASN A 339 0.04 0.42 -2.37
N SER A 340 -1.24 0.23 -2.73
CA SER A 340 -2.24 1.30 -2.83
C SER A 340 -2.85 1.74 -1.49
N LYS A 341 -2.52 1.08 -0.40
CA LYS A 341 -2.95 1.44 0.96
C LYS A 341 -1.74 1.49 1.89
N PRO A 342 -0.79 2.44 1.67
CA PRO A 342 0.47 2.45 2.40
C PRO A 342 0.27 2.75 3.89
N GLY A 343 1.09 2.10 4.73
CA GLY A 343 1.32 2.51 6.12
C GLY A 343 2.20 3.77 6.18
N ARG A 344 2.09 4.51 7.27
CA ARG A 344 2.76 5.81 7.47
C ARG A 344 3.76 5.82 8.64
N SER A 345 3.93 4.70 9.32
CA SER A 345 4.80 4.57 10.49
C SER A 345 6.24 4.98 10.22
N ALA A 346 6.80 4.64 9.06
CA ALA A 346 8.14 5.01 8.68
C ALA A 346 8.34 6.53 8.68
N PHE A 347 7.39 7.30 8.16
CA PHE A 347 7.48 8.77 8.08
C PHE A 347 7.23 9.44 9.44
N ALA A 348 6.48 8.80 10.32
CA ALA A 348 6.26 9.30 11.69
C ALA A 348 7.51 9.18 12.57
N ALA A 349 8.43 8.26 12.23
CA ALA A 349 9.69 8.04 12.92
C ALA A 349 10.84 8.95 12.43
N LEU A 350 10.68 9.63 11.29
CA LEU A 350 11.70 10.55 10.76
C LEU A 350 11.81 11.83 11.60
N PRO A 351 13.00 12.43 11.71
CA PRO A 351 13.23 13.67 12.47
C PRO A 351 12.37 14.84 11.99
N GLY A 352 12.15 14.94 10.67
CA GLY A 352 11.32 15.98 10.06
C GLY A 352 9.83 15.64 10.09
N LYS A 353 8.97 16.56 10.50
CA LYS A 353 7.51 16.36 10.55
C LYS A 353 6.82 16.56 9.19
N GLN A 354 7.49 17.15 8.21
CA GLN A 354 6.87 17.56 6.94
C GLN A 354 6.24 16.39 6.19
N ALA A 355 7.00 15.30 5.96
CA ALA A 355 6.49 14.11 5.28
C ALA A 355 5.28 13.49 6.03
N SER A 356 5.35 13.43 7.35
CA SER A 356 4.27 12.91 8.20
C SER A 356 3.00 13.79 8.13
N LEU A 357 3.14 15.11 8.08
CA LEU A 357 2.03 16.05 7.95
C LEU A 357 1.41 15.96 6.55
N SER A 358 2.22 16.02 5.51
CA SER A 358 1.77 15.89 4.12
C SER A 358 1.09 14.55 3.86
N ALA A 359 1.60 13.45 4.44
CA ALA A 359 1.02 12.12 4.31
C ALA A 359 -0.43 12.02 4.81
N VAL A 360 -0.83 12.88 5.74
CA VAL A 360 -2.21 12.97 6.22
C VAL A 360 -3.02 13.99 5.44
N ARG A 361 -2.41 15.11 5.04
CA ARG A 361 -3.09 16.24 4.39
C ARG A 361 -3.43 15.97 2.92
N ASN A 362 -2.52 15.35 2.17
CA ASN A 362 -2.67 15.15 0.73
C ASN A 362 -3.93 14.37 0.32
N PRO A 363 -4.34 13.25 0.96
CA PRO A 363 -5.58 12.58 0.62
C PRO A 363 -6.82 13.48 0.78
N MET A 364 -6.83 14.40 1.75
CA MET A 364 -7.93 15.33 1.96
C MET A 364 -7.93 16.47 0.94
N LEU A 365 -6.75 16.98 0.58
CA LEU A 365 -6.60 17.97 -0.49
C LEU A 365 -7.04 17.40 -1.85
N TYR A 366 -6.65 16.14 -2.12
CA TYR A 366 -7.08 15.46 -3.34
C TYR A 366 -8.60 15.20 -3.34
N ALA A 367 -9.19 14.83 -2.19
CA ALA A 367 -10.64 14.69 -2.07
C ALA A 367 -11.36 16.00 -2.39
N LYS A 368 -10.87 17.12 -1.87
CA LYS A 368 -11.39 18.46 -2.17
C LYS A 368 -11.29 18.78 -3.66
N TYR A 369 -10.12 18.53 -4.29
CA TYR A 369 -9.91 18.69 -5.72
C TYR A 369 -10.91 17.87 -6.54
N VAL A 370 -11.13 16.59 -6.22
CA VAL A 370 -12.09 15.72 -6.91
C VAL A 370 -13.51 16.26 -6.79
N LEU A 371 -13.91 16.84 -5.69
CA LEU A 371 -15.23 17.44 -5.47
C LEU A 371 -15.41 18.76 -6.21
N ASP A 372 -14.40 19.61 -6.22
CA ASP A 372 -14.46 20.92 -6.87
C ASP A 372 -14.46 20.83 -8.40
N THR A 373 -13.69 19.90 -8.97
CA THR A 373 -13.59 19.72 -10.42
C THR A 373 -14.82 19.07 -11.06
N ARG A 374 -15.74 18.54 -10.25
CA ARG A 374 -16.97 17.87 -10.72
C ARG A 374 -18.09 18.77 -11.14
N LYS A 375 -18.07 19.98 -10.74
CA LYS A 375 -19.13 20.93 -11.12
C LYS A 375 -19.19 21.17 -12.64
N GLY A 376 -18.32 20.52 -13.44
CA GLY A 376 -18.23 20.69 -14.88
C GLY A 376 -18.10 19.45 -15.78
N VAL A 377 -18.13 18.20 -15.24
CA VAL A 377 -17.86 17.01 -16.09
C VAL A 377 -19.00 15.99 -16.01
N PRO A 378 -19.68 15.63 -17.14
CA PRO A 378 -20.65 14.54 -17.19
C PRO A 378 -19.99 13.19 -16.90
N ALA A 379 -20.74 12.29 -16.25
CA ALA A 379 -20.30 10.95 -15.88
C ALA A 379 -19.79 10.17 -17.10
N ARG A 380 -18.51 9.84 -17.17
CA ARG A 380 -17.97 8.88 -18.14
C ARG A 380 -18.35 7.46 -17.73
N GLN A 381 -18.87 6.72 -18.71
CA GLN A 381 -19.22 5.31 -18.59
C GLN A 381 -18.05 4.46 -18.07
N SER A 382 -18.37 3.61 -17.10
CA SER A 382 -17.44 2.63 -16.53
C SER A 382 -16.96 1.67 -17.63
N ALA A 383 -15.67 1.63 -17.86
CA ALA A 383 -15.06 0.57 -18.64
C ALA A 383 -15.29 -0.76 -17.91
N SER A 384 -15.76 -1.75 -18.65
CA SER A 384 -16.01 -3.12 -18.19
C SER A 384 -14.77 -3.74 -17.54
N LEU A 385 -14.93 -4.21 -16.31
CA LEU A 385 -14.00 -5.05 -15.56
C LEU A 385 -14.19 -6.52 -15.93
#